data_835e6c60da636d04d7980cd4a5180a79
#
_entry.id   835e6c60da636d04d7980cd4a5180a79
#
_cell.length_a   1.000
_cell.length_b   1.000
_cell.length_c   1.000
_cell.angle_alpha   90.00
_cell.angle_beta   90.00
_cell.angle_gamma   90.00
#
_symmetry.space_group_name_H-M   'P 1'
#
loop_
_entity.id
_entity.type
_entity.pdbx_description
1 polymer ?
#
loop_
_entity_poly.entity_id
_entity_poly.type
_entity_poly.pdbx_seq_one_letter_code
_entity_poly.pdbx_strand_id
1 'polypeptide(L)'
;MTTLSIPTDSLLLYQSEDGRIKIDVRMDGDTVWLSLDQMAALFVRDKSTISRHIKNLFAEGELVPQSVVANFATTASDGKSYQVDHYNLDVIISVGYRVKSQQGTRFRQWATQRLREYLIKGFTLDDDRLKTGSSYNYFQELLDRIREIRLSERIFYQQIKDIYATSIDYDPRSEATLTFYKKVQNKLLFAVSGKTVA
;
A
#
# COMPACT_ATOMS: atom_id res chain seq x y z
N MET A 1 13.45 34.05 7.76
CA MET A 1 12.36 33.08 7.51
C MET A 1 12.74 32.27 6.30
N THR A 2 13.30 31.12 6.54
CA THR A 2 13.84 30.24 5.48
C THR A 2 12.67 29.43 4.93
N THR A 3 12.24 29.74 3.72
CA THR A 3 11.29 28.93 2.96
C THR A 3 12.00 27.62 2.60
N LEU A 4 11.70 26.56 3.33
CA LEU A 4 12.06 25.20 2.96
C LEU A 4 11.29 24.86 1.67
N SER A 5 11.99 24.89 0.54
CA SER A 5 11.54 24.24 -0.68
C SER A 5 11.57 22.73 -0.43
N ILE A 6 10.41 22.15 -0.13
CA ILE A 6 10.25 20.69 0.00
C ILE A 6 10.44 20.11 -1.40
N PRO A 7 11.30 19.09 -1.58
CA PRO A 7 11.44 18.41 -2.85
C PRO A 7 10.07 17.83 -3.26
N THR A 8 9.63 18.14 -4.45
CA THR A 8 8.43 17.54 -5.05
C THR A 8 8.82 16.13 -5.47
N ASP A 9 8.72 15.18 -4.55
CA ASP A 9 8.84 13.77 -4.91
C ASP A 9 7.59 13.39 -5.69
N SER A 10 7.76 13.24 -7.00
CA SER A 10 6.68 12.81 -7.88
C SER A 10 6.49 11.31 -7.71
N LEU A 11 5.48 10.92 -6.93
CA LEU A 11 5.02 9.54 -6.89
C LEU A 11 4.09 9.29 -8.07
N LEU A 12 4.39 8.28 -8.87
CA LEU A 12 3.49 7.81 -9.91
C LEU A 12 2.33 7.04 -9.28
N LEU A 13 1.20 7.70 -9.02
CA LEU A 13 0.03 7.06 -8.42
C LEU A 13 -0.62 6.04 -9.36
N TYR A 14 -0.68 6.37 -10.64
CA TYR A 14 -1.31 5.55 -11.67
C TYR A 14 -0.73 5.89 -13.04
N GLN A 15 -0.28 4.88 -13.76
CA GLN A 15 0.07 5.00 -15.16
C GLN A 15 -0.96 4.24 -16.00
N SER A 16 -1.59 4.92 -16.98
CA SER A 16 -2.43 4.21 -17.93
C SER A 16 -1.56 3.26 -18.77
N GLU A 17 -2.13 2.15 -19.25
CA GLU A 17 -1.41 1.15 -20.06
C GLU A 17 -0.77 1.77 -21.32
N ASP A 18 -1.31 2.89 -21.80
CA ASP A 18 -0.80 3.65 -22.92
C ASP A 18 0.25 4.72 -22.54
N GLY A 19 0.61 4.80 -21.26
CA GLY A 19 1.62 5.75 -20.73
C GLY A 19 1.24 7.23 -20.80
N ARG A 20 0.03 7.57 -21.26
CA ARG A 20 -0.38 8.94 -21.56
C ARG A 20 -0.74 9.78 -20.34
N ILE A 21 -1.12 9.15 -19.26
CA ILE A 21 -1.50 9.83 -18.01
C ILE A 21 -0.43 9.55 -16.97
N LYS A 22 0.48 10.50 -16.80
CA LYS A 22 1.36 10.61 -15.64
C LYS A 22 0.81 11.71 -14.76
N ILE A 23 0.52 11.41 -13.51
CA ILE A 23 0.12 12.43 -12.54
C ILE A 23 1.18 12.46 -11.48
N ASP A 24 1.89 13.58 -11.45
CA ASP A 24 2.78 13.91 -10.35
C ASP A 24 1.92 14.23 -9.14
N VAL A 25 1.95 13.34 -8.17
CA VAL A 25 1.24 13.50 -6.90
C VAL A 25 2.18 14.06 -5.84
N ARG A 26 1.68 14.96 -5.03
CA ARG A 26 2.38 15.42 -3.85
C ARG A 26 2.19 14.38 -2.75
N MET A 27 3.29 13.81 -2.26
CA MET A 27 3.28 13.08 -0.99
C MET A 27 3.52 14.05 0.15
N ASP A 28 2.70 13.98 1.19
CA ASP A 28 2.90 14.68 2.44
C ASP A 28 2.42 13.76 3.57
N GLY A 29 3.36 13.33 4.41
CA GLY A 29 3.12 12.27 5.39
C GLY A 29 2.82 10.92 4.71
N ASP A 30 1.80 10.23 5.20
CA ASP A 30 1.42 8.88 4.76
C ASP A 30 0.35 8.88 3.64
N THR A 31 0.10 10.03 2.99
CA THR A 31 -0.94 10.15 1.98
C THR A 31 -0.48 10.95 0.77
N VAL A 32 -1.21 10.82 -0.32
CA VAL A 32 -1.02 11.61 -1.54
C VAL A 32 -2.12 12.64 -1.66
N TRP A 33 -1.76 13.80 -2.21
CA TRP A 33 -2.65 14.94 -2.37
C TRP A 33 -2.79 15.33 -3.83
N LEU A 34 -4.01 15.49 -4.31
CA LEU A 34 -4.34 16.00 -5.64
C LEU A 34 -5.22 17.23 -5.57
N SER A 35 -4.92 18.22 -6.40
CA SER A 35 -5.84 19.33 -6.65
C SER A 35 -7.05 18.87 -7.47
N LEU A 36 -8.09 19.70 -7.50
CA LEU A 36 -9.26 19.47 -8.36
C LEU A 36 -8.88 19.30 -9.84
N ASP A 37 -7.89 20.07 -10.30
CA ASP A 37 -7.38 20.02 -11.68
C ASP A 37 -6.70 18.70 -11.98
N GLN A 38 -5.85 18.26 -11.09
CA GLN A 38 -5.17 16.97 -11.21
C GLN A 38 -6.16 15.79 -11.20
N MET A 39 -7.21 15.83 -10.35
CA MET A 39 -8.27 14.81 -10.38
C MET A 39 -9.10 14.85 -11.67
N ALA A 40 -9.39 16.04 -12.20
CA ALA A 40 -10.08 16.18 -13.47
C ALA A 40 -9.26 15.57 -14.63
N ALA A 41 -7.95 15.79 -14.63
CA ALA A 41 -7.02 15.16 -15.58
C ALA A 41 -6.92 13.63 -15.37
N LEU A 42 -6.79 13.16 -14.12
CA LEU A 42 -6.72 11.73 -13.78
C LEU A 42 -7.91 10.94 -14.33
N PHE A 43 -9.10 11.45 -14.09
CA PHE A 43 -10.34 10.75 -14.45
C PHE A 43 -10.88 11.15 -15.83
N VAL A 44 -10.22 12.08 -16.53
CA VAL A 44 -10.62 12.63 -17.84
C VAL A 44 -12.09 13.10 -17.76
N ARG A 45 -12.34 14.02 -16.83
CA ARG A 45 -13.64 14.64 -16.57
C ARG A 45 -13.52 16.12 -16.26
N ASP A 46 -14.60 16.86 -16.50
CA ASP A 46 -14.66 18.27 -16.16
C ASP A 46 -14.54 18.52 -14.66
N LYS A 47 -13.88 19.59 -14.28
CA LYS A 47 -13.75 20.04 -12.89
C LYS A 47 -15.11 20.11 -12.15
N SER A 48 -16.15 20.58 -12.83
CA SER A 48 -17.51 20.68 -12.30
C SER A 48 -18.08 19.32 -11.90
N THR A 49 -17.79 18.28 -12.69
CA THR A 49 -18.21 16.89 -12.40
C THR A 49 -17.46 16.35 -11.18
N ILE A 50 -16.14 16.53 -11.12
CA ILE A 50 -15.34 16.11 -9.95
C ILE A 50 -15.78 16.86 -8.70
N SER A 51 -15.92 18.19 -8.77
CA SER A 51 -16.40 19.02 -7.66
C SER A 51 -17.75 18.56 -7.12
N ARG A 52 -18.68 18.18 -8.01
CA ARG A 52 -19.99 17.65 -7.61
C ARG A 52 -19.85 16.32 -6.87
N HIS A 53 -18.98 15.41 -7.31
CA HIS A 53 -18.73 14.16 -6.60
C HIS A 53 -18.16 14.41 -5.22
N ILE A 54 -17.20 15.33 -5.07
CA ILE A 54 -16.60 15.69 -3.78
C ILE A 54 -17.67 16.29 -2.85
N LYS A 55 -18.50 17.22 -3.34
CA LYS A 55 -19.59 17.79 -2.55
C LYS A 55 -20.57 16.72 -2.06
N ASN A 56 -20.90 15.73 -2.91
CA ASN A 56 -21.78 14.65 -2.51
C ASN A 56 -21.14 13.74 -1.45
N LEU A 57 -19.83 13.45 -1.52
CA LEU A 57 -19.11 12.70 -0.49
C LEU A 57 -19.26 13.34 0.89
N PHE A 58 -19.10 14.66 0.94
CA PHE A 58 -19.25 15.43 2.18
C PHE A 58 -20.71 15.52 2.65
N ALA A 59 -21.64 15.72 1.73
CA ALA A 59 -23.07 15.80 2.05
C ALA A 59 -23.64 14.46 2.55
N GLU A 60 -23.14 13.35 2.04
CA GLU A 60 -23.51 11.99 2.46
C GLU A 60 -22.82 11.56 3.75
N GLY A 61 -21.86 12.34 4.25
CA GLY A 61 -21.11 12.05 5.47
C GLY A 61 -20.09 10.91 5.31
N GLU A 62 -19.76 10.51 4.06
CA GLU A 62 -18.75 9.48 3.81
C GLU A 62 -17.37 9.92 4.27
N LEU A 63 -17.03 11.19 4.07
CA LEU A 63 -15.77 11.80 4.50
C LEU A 63 -16.02 13.15 5.18
N VAL A 64 -15.16 13.47 6.15
CA VAL A 64 -15.19 14.76 6.88
C VAL A 64 -14.19 15.73 6.24
N PRO A 65 -14.62 16.89 5.72
CA PRO A 65 -13.74 17.81 4.98
C PRO A 65 -12.45 18.17 5.73
N GLN A 66 -12.54 18.40 7.03
CA GLN A 66 -11.40 18.82 7.87
C GLN A 66 -10.25 17.81 7.91
N SER A 67 -10.53 16.53 7.67
CA SER A 67 -9.52 15.46 7.70
C SER A 67 -8.96 15.12 6.32
N VAL A 68 -9.60 15.56 5.24
CA VAL A 68 -9.28 15.10 3.87
C VAL A 68 -9.01 16.24 2.88
N VAL A 69 -9.11 17.51 3.32
CA VAL A 69 -8.81 18.69 2.51
C VAL A 69 -7.70 19.49 3.17
N ALA A 70 -6.66 19.79 2.39
CA ALA A 70 -5.57 20.67 2.79
C ALA A 70 -5.36 21.79 1.76
N ASN A 71 -4.88 22.94 2.24
CA ASN A 71 -4.65 24.10 1.39
C ASN A 71 -3.16 24.27 1.14
N PHE A 72 -2.74 24.18 -0.13
CA PHE A 72 -1.34 24.34 -0.50
C PHE A 72 -1.13 25.51 -1.43
N ALA A 73 -0.02 26.22 -1.24
CA ALA A 73 0.41 27.25 -2.16
C ALA A 73 0.89 26.65 -3.47
N THR A 74 0.29 27.02 -4.58
CA THR A 74 0.66 26.57 -5.93
C THR A 74 1.02 27.78 -6.78
N THR A 75 2.19 27.74 -7.41
CA THR A 75 2.62 28.80 -8.33
C THR A 75 1.99 28.55 -9.70
N ALA A 76 1.19 29.49 -10.17
CA ALA A 76 0.56 29.43 -11.47
C ALA A 76 1.53 29.88 -12.59
N SER A 77 1.13 29.69 -13.84
CA SER A 77 1.92 30.07 -15.02
C SER A 77 2.18 31.59 -15.14
N ASP A 78 1.43 32.41 -14.42
CA ASP A 78 1.62 33.86 -14.30
C ASP A 78 2.68 34.27 -13.24
N GLY A 79 3.33 33.28 -12.60
CA GLY A 79 4.33 33.47 -11.55
C GLY A 79 3.77 33.83 -10.17
N LYS A 80 2.43 33.91 -10.02
CA LYS A 80 1.78 34.20 -8.75
C LYS A 80 1.49 32.93 -7.97
N SER A 81 1.55 33.03 -6.64
CA SER A 81 1.21 31.92 -5.75
C SER A 81 -0.26 32.04 -5.31
N TYR A 82 -1.01 30.96 -5.50
CA TYR A 82 -2.40 30.82 -5.10
C TYR A 82 -2.57 29.71 -4.10
N GLN A 83 -3.46 29.92 -3.13
CA GLN A 83 -3.87 28.85 -2.22
C GLN A 83 -4.89 27.97 -2.94
N VAL A 84 -4.58 26.68 -3.06
CA VAL A 84 -5.41 25.72 -3.79
C VAL A 84 -5.75 24.55 -2.88
N ASP A 85 -7.03 24.20 -2.85
CA ASP A 85 -7.50 23.02 -2.12
C ASP A 85 -6.97 21.76 -2.78
N HIS A 86 -6.38 20.91 -1.95
CA HIS A 86 -5.94 19.56 -2.32
C HIS A 86 -6.71 18.55 -1.49
N TYR A 87 -6.93 17.40 -2.07
CA TYR A 87 -7.73 16.33 -1.54
C TYR A 87 -6.84 15.09 -1.36
N ASN A 88 -6.96 14.42 -0.23
CA ASN A 88 -6.14 13.26 0.09
C ASN A 88 -6.55 12.00 -0.68
N LEU A 89 -5.82 10.89 -0.45
CA LEU A 89 -6.05 9.61 -1.11
C LEU A 89 -7.48 9.08 -0.91
N ASP A 90 -8.10 9.31 0.25
CA ASP A 90 -9.45 8.84 0.53
C ASP A 90 -10.47 9.47 -0.43
N VAL A 91 -10.37 10.80 -0.64
CA VAL A 91 -11.22 11.51 -1.60
C VAL A 91 -10.95 11.03 -3.02
N ILE A 92 -9.68 10.81 -3.39
CA ILE A 92 -9.28 10.33 -4.74
C ILE A 92 -9.91 8.96 -5.01
N ILE A 93 -9.84 8.04 -4.05
CA ILE A 93 -10.43 6.70 -4.14
C ILE A 93 -11.95 6.80 -4.27
N SER A 94 -12.62 7.54 -3.37
CA SER A 94 -14.08 7.67 -3.35
C SER A 94 -14.62 8.29 -4.64
N VAL A 95 -13.95 9.33 -5.17
CA VAL A 95 -14.28 9.91 -6.48
C VAL A 95 -14.06 8.90 -7.60
N GLY A 96 -12.97 8.15 -7.59
CA GLY A 96 -12.65 7.13 -8.58
C GLY A 96 -13.72 6.03 -8.69
N TYR A 97 -14.34 5.66 -7.58
CA TYR A 97 -15.45 4.71 -7.56
C TYR A 97 -16.76 5.28 -8.10
N ARG A 98 -16.98 6.59 -8.00
CA ARG A 98 -18.23 7.28 -8.42
C ARG A 98 -18.19 7.78 -9.85
N VAL A 99 -17.00 8.06 -10.37
CA VAL A 99 -16.84 8.67 -11.70
C VAL A 99 -17.19 7.67 -12.81
N LYS A 100 -18.11 8.10 -13.71
CA LYS A 100 -18.48 7.35 -14.92
C LYS A 100 -17.58 7.75 -16.08
N SER A 101 -16.33 7.23 -16.12
CA SER A 101 -15.41 7.41 -17.25
C SER A 101 -14.65 6.11 -17.52
N GLN A 102 -14.02 6.00 -18.69
CA GLN A 102 -13.15 4.87 -19.01
C GLN A 102 -11.99 4.79 -18.02
N GLN A 103 -11.41 5.92 -17.65
CA GLN A 103 -10.32 5.97 -16.67
C GLN A 103 -10.81 5.59 -15.26
N GLY A 104 -12.00 6.04 -14.85
CA GLY A 104 -12.61 5.57 -13.60
C GLY A 104 -12.84 4.06 -13.59
N THR A 105 -13.20 3.46 -14.73
CA THR A 105 -13.32 2.01 -14.85
C THR A 105 -11.97 1.31 -14.71
N ARG A 106 -10.93 1.78 -15.38
CA ARG A 106 -9.57 1.24 -15.26
C ARG A 106 -9.03 1.37 -13.84
N PHE A 107 -9.26 2.53 -13.20
CA PHE A 107 -8.90 2.74 -11.81
C PHE A 107 -9.56 1.71 -10.88
N ARG A 108 -10.87 1.48 -11.02
CA ARG A 108 -11.59 0.47 -10.22
C ARG A 108 -11.09 -0.96 -10.47
N GLN A 109 -10.76 -1.30 -11.72
CA GLN A 109 -10.18 -2.61 -12.05
C GLN A 109 -8.83 -2.80 -11.37
N TRP A 110 -7.95 -1.81 -11.44
CA TRP A 110 -6.65 -1.81 -10.76
C TRP A 110 -6.82 -1.93 -9.24
N ALA A 111 -7.65 -1.09 -8.62
CA ALA A 111 -7.89 -1.12 -7.18
C ALA A 111 -8.48 -2.48 -6.73
N THR A 112 -9.43 -3.02 -7.49
CA THR A 112 -10.03 -4.35 -7.23
C THR A 112 -8.98 -5.45 -7.33
N GLN A 113 -8.05 -5.37 -8.27
CA GLN A 113 -6.96 -6.34 -8.41
C GLN A 113 -6.04 -6.31 -7.19
N ARG A 114 -5.64 -5.11 -6.70
CA ARG A 114 -4.81 -4.96 -5.50
C ARG A 114 -5.53 -5.50 -4.25
N LEU A 115 -6.80 -5.15 -4.09
CA LEU A 115 -7.60 -5.65 -2.97
C LEU A 115 -7.77 -7.18 -3.03
N ARG A 116 -8.03 -7.74 -4.20
CA ARG A 116 -8.12 -9.20 -4.40
C ARG A 116 -6.81 -9.89 -4.04
N GLU A 117 -5.69 -9.36 -4.50
CA GLU A 117 -4.37 -9.89 -4.18
C GLU A 117 -4.14 -9.91 -2.67
N TYR A 118 -4.42 -8.80 -1.99
CA TYR A 118 -4.32 -8.70 -0.54
C TYR A 118 -5.24 -9.69 0.19
N LEU A 119 -6.51 -9.81 -0.22
CA LEU A 119 -7.47 -10.73 0.43
C LEU A 119 -7.10 -12.21 0.25
N ILE A 120 -6.51 -12.57 -0.89
CA ILE A 120 -6.13 -13.96 -1.18
C ILE A 120 -4.78 -14.32 -0.55
N LYS A 121 -3.78 -13.43 -0.68
CA LYS A 121 -2.39 -13.70 -0.28
C LYS A 121 -2.04 -13.16 1.11
N GLY A 122 -2.83 -12.20 1.64
CA GLY A 122 -2.52 -11.46 2.87
C GLY A 122 -1.52 -10.31 2.68
N PHE A 123 -1.02 -10.09 1.46
CA PHE A 123 -0.11 -8.97 1.14
C PHE A 123 -0.26 -8.56 -0.33
N THR A 124 0.18 -7.33 -0.63
CA THR A 124 0.41 -6.81 -1.99
C THR A 124 1.69 -5.97 -1.96
N LEU A 125 2.54 -6.09 -2.97
CA LEU A 125 3.83 -5.41 -3.06
C LEU A 125 3.92 -4.66 -4.39
N ASP A 126 4.60 -3.51 -4.35
CA ASP A 126 5.05 -2.78 -5.53
C ASP A 126 6.55 -3.07 -5.72
N ASP A 127 6.82 -4.18 -6.41
CA ASP A 127 8.18 -4.70 -6.61
C ASP A 127 9.08 -3.68 -7.29
N ASP A 128 8.56 -2.94 -8.27
CA ASP A 128 9.35 -1.98 -9.04
C ASP A 128 9.73 -0.78 -8.16
N ARG A 129 8.83 -0.28 -7.35
CA ARG A 129 9.10 0.79 -6.41
C ARG A 129 10.10 0.36 -5.33
N LEU A 130 9.99 -0.86 -4.83
CA LEU A 130 10.90 -1.40 -3.83
C LEU A 130 12.32 -1.61 -4.37
N LYS A 131 12.47 -1.94 -5.67
CA LYS A 131 13.76 -2.11 -6.33
C LYS A 131 14.44 -0.80 -6.71
N THR A 132 13.67 0.22 -7.08
CA THR A 132 14.22 1.50 -7.59
C THR A 132 14.73 2.45 -6.49
N GLY A 133 14.44 2.15 -5.22
CA GLY A 133 14.98 2.93 -4.10
C GLY A 133 14.47 4.38 -4.08
N SER A 134 13.15 4.58 -4.19
CA SER A 134 12.55 5.91 -4.03
C SER A 134 12.86 6.50 -2.65
N SER A 135 12.79 7.84 -2.51
CA SER A 135 13.08 8.58 -1.27
C SER A 135 12.27 8.09 -0.05
N TYR A 136 11.14 7.46 -0.29
CA TYR A 136 10.33 6.76 0.72
C TYR A 136 10.71 5.28 0.74
N ASN A 137 11.78 4.97 1.45
CA ASN A 137 12.31 3.61 1.51
C ASN A 137 11.58 2.77 2.57
N TYR A 138 10.39 2.27 2.21
CA TYR A 138 9.65 1.29 3.04
C TYR A 138 10.26 -0.12 3.01
N PHE A 139 11.40 -0.30 2.33
CA PHE A 139 12.08 -1.60 2.27
C PHE A 139 12.53 -2.07 3.65
N GLN A 140 12.96 -1.16 4.52
CA GLN A 140 13.33 -1.49 5.89
C GLN A 140 12.10 -1.97 6.70
N GLU A 141 10.96 -1.28 6.57
CA GLU A 141 9.70 -1.71 7.20
C GLU A 141 9.28 -3.12 6.73
N LEU A 142 9.39 -3.39 5.43
CA LEU A 142 9.13 -4.72 4.88
C LEU A 142 10.05 -5.78 5.49
N LEU A 143 11.36 -5.49 5.61
CA LEU A 143 12.31 -6.39 6.25
C LEU A 143 11.96 -6.69 7.70
N ASP A 144 11.54 -5.68 8.45
CA ASP A 144 11.17 -5.83 9.87
C ASP A 144 9.89 -6.69 10.01
N ARG A 145 8.90 -6.49 9.16
CA ARG A 145 7.70 -7.36 9.10
C ARG A 145 8.05 -8.80 8.73
N ILE A 146 8.96 -9.02 7.78
CA ILE A 146 9.45 -10.37 7.45
C ILE A 146 10.15 -11.01 8.64
N ARG A 147 10.95 -10.25 9.39
CA ARG A 147 11.61 -10.74 10.61
C ARG A 147 10.61 -11.16 11.69
N GLU A 148 9.56 -10.34 11.90
CA GLU A 148 8.48 -10.66 12.84
C GLU A 148 7.73 -11.95 12.47
N ILE A 149 7.41 -12.14 11.19
CA ILE A 149 6.78 -13.36 10.68
C ILE A 149 7.66 -14.58 10.96
N ARG A 150 8.98 -14.48 10.71
CA ARG A 150 9.94 -15.56 10.99
C ARG A 150 10.10 -15.84 12.50
N LEU A 151 9.99 -14.81 13.33
CA LEU A 151 9.97 -14.97 14.79
C LEU A 151 8.74 -15.78 15.25
N SER A 152 7.58 -15.51 14.67
CA SER A 152 6.34 -16.26 14.95
C SER A 152 6.47 -17.73 14.54
N GLU A 153 7.11 -18.03 13.40
CA GLU A 153 7.44 -19.41 12.97
C GLU A 153 8.34 -20.11 13.97
N ARG A 154 9.34 -19.42 14.49
CA ARG A 154 10.24 -19.97 15.52
C ARG A 154 9.52 -20.25 16.83
N ILE A 155 8.59 -19.39 17.25
CA ILE A 155 7.75 -19.59 18.44
C ILE A 155 6.87 -20.82 18.22
N PHE A 156 6.23 -20.95 17.07
CA PHE A 156 5.39 -22.11 16.76
C PHE A 156 6.19 -23.42 16.77
N TYR A 157 7.40 -23.42 16.18
CA TYR A 157 8.30 -24.57 16.24
C TYR A 157 8.69 -24.94 17.69
N GLN A 158 8.95 -23.93 18.53
CA GLN A 158 9.23 -24.17 19.95
C GLN A 158 8.04 -24.78 20.68
N GLN A 159 6.81 -24.32 20.42
CA GLN A 159 5.59 -24.90 21.00
C GLN A 159 5.40 -26.37 20.60
N ILE A 160 5.69 -26.73 19.34
CA ILE A 160 5.66 -28.14 18.91
C ILE A 160 6.68 -28.97 19.69
N LYS A 161 7.88 -28.44 19.93
CA LYS A 161 8.92 -29.12 20.73
C LYS A 161 8.46 -29.32 22.18
N ASP A 162 7.83 -28.30 22.76
CA ASP A 162 7.35 -28.36 24.15
C ASP A 162 6.21 -29.38 24.28
N ILE A 163 5.27 -29.43 23.34
CA ILE A 163 4.19 -30.44 23.32
C ILE A 163 4.77 -31.85 23.18
N TYR A 164 5.72 -32.05 22.27
CA TYR A 164 6.35 -33.36 22.09
C TYR A 164 7.13 -33.82 23.32
N ALA A 165 7.73 -32.88 24.05
CA ALA A 165 8.46 -33.15 25.29
C ALA A 165 7.55 -33.61 26.44
N THR A 166 6.23 -33.45 26.32
CA THR A 166 5.26 -33.98 27.33
C THR A 166 4.94 -35.47 27.15
N SER A 167 5.43 -36.12 26.10
CA SER A 167 5.22 -37.56 25.88
C SER A 167 5.92 -38.36 26.94
N ILE A 168 5.27 -39.47 27.41
CA ILE A 168 5.76 -40.32 28.50
C ILE A 168 7.11 -40.97 28.16
N ASP A 169 7.34 -41.24 26.87
CA ASP A 169 8.51 -41.87 26.29
C ASP A 169 9.51 -40.88 25.67
N TYR A 170 9.40 -39.58 26.05
CA TYR A 170 10.26 -38.55 25.54
C TYR A 170 11.72 -38.73 25.99
N ASP A 171 12.60 -38.97 25.02
CA ASP A 171 14.06 -38.91 25.18
C ASP A 171 14.63 -37.92 24.12
N PRO A 172 15.21 -36.78 24.55
CA PRO A 172 15.74 -35.78 23.61
C PRO A 172 16.89 -36.30 22.74
N ARG A 173 17.51 -37.38 23.11
CA ARG A 173 18.66 -38.00 22.39
C ARG A 173 18.25 -39.19 21.54
N SER A 174 17.02 -39.66 21.64
CA SER A 174 16.58 -40.81 20.84
C SER A 174 16.56 -40.48 19.33
N GLU A 175 16.86 -41.45 18.50
CA GLU A 175 16.80 -41.30 17.06
C GLU A 175 15.40 -40.94 16.55
N ALA A 176 14.36 -41.45 17.23
CA ALA A 176 12.96 -41.12 16.94
C ALA A 176 12.68 -39.64 17.15
N THR A 177 13.12 -39.05 18.26
CA THR A 177 12.97 -37.62 18.59
C THR A 177 13.71 -36.75 17.59
N LEU A 178 14.95 -37.06 17.27
CA LEU A 178 15.75 -36.32 16.28
C LEU A 178 15.11 -36.37 14.88
N THR A 179 14.60 -37.54 14.48
CA THR A 179 13.91 -37.71 13.19
C THR A 179 12.59 -36.93 13.15
N PHE A 180 11.83 -36.95 14.25
CA PHE A 180 10.60 -36.14 14.36
C PHE A 180 10.89 -34.65 14.15
N TYR A 181 11.85 -34.07 14.85
CA TYR A 181 12.20 -32.67 14.72
C TYR A 181 12.70 -32.30 13.32
N LYS A 182 13.50 -33.12 12.68
CA LYS A 182 13.93 -32.94 11.30
C LYS A 182 12.72 -32.92 10.33
N LYS A 183 11.76 -33.84 10.51
CA LYS A 183 10.54 -33.90 9.68
C LYS A 183 9.65 -32.68 9.87
N VAL A 184 9.44 -32.23 11.12
CA VAL A 184 8.65 -31.05 11.42
C VAL A 184 9.30 -29.80 10.80
N GLN A 185 10.60 -29.61 11.00
CA GLN A 185 11.32 -28.48 10.45
C GLN A 185 11.29 -28.45 8.91
N ASN A 186 11.45 -29.59 8.26
CA ASN A 186 11.34 -29.70 6.79
C ASN A 186 9.92 -29.41 6.30
N LYS A 187 8.89 -29.87 6.99
CA LYS A 187 7.50 -29.57 6.62
C LYS A 187 7.16 -28.09 6.79
N LEU A 188 7.62 -27.45 7.87
CA LEU A 188 7.46 -26.02 8.08
C LEU A 188 8.18 -25.21 7.00
N LEU A 189 9.43 -25.57 6.71
CA LEU A 189 10.18 -24.91 5.65
C LEU A 189 9.51 -25.10 4.28
N PHE A 190 9.01 -26.28 3.97
CA PHE A 190 8.29 -26.54 2.73
C PHE A 190 6.99 -25.75 2.63
N ALA A 191 6.23 -25.65 3.73
CA ALA A 191 5.00 -24.85 3.77
C ALA A 191 5.24 -23.36 3.48
N VAL A 192 6.39 -22.82 3.91
CA VAL A 192 6.73 -21.39 3.76
C VAL A 192 7.47 -21.13 2.43
N SER A 193 8.36 -22.00 2.01
CA SER A 193 9.28 -21.76 0.88
C SER A 193 8.98 -22.57 -0.38
N GLY A 194 8.14 -23.60 -0.30
CA GLY A 194 7.94 -24.59 -1.36
C GLY A 194 9.15 -25.48 -1.63
N LYS A 195 10.20 -25.42 -0.79
CA LYS A 195 11.46 -26.17 -0.94
C LYS A 195 11.74 -26.99 0.31
N THR A 196 12.28 -28.19 0.12
CA THR A 196 12.81 -29.02 1.21
C THR A 196 14.31 -28.75 1.38
N VAL A 197 14.81 -28.90 2.62
CA VAL A 197 16.27 -28.99 2.85
C VAL A 197 16.73 -30.35 2.32
N ALA A 198 17.73 -30.34 1.47
CA ALA A 198 18.41 -31.52 0.99
C ALA A 198 19.19 -32.22 2.13
#